data_862d04c46b387a0d83d7d343036027ac
#
_entry.id   862d04c46b387a0d83d7d343036027ac
#
_cell.length_a   1.000
_cell.length_b   1.000
_cell.length_c   1.000
_cell.angle_alpha   90.00
_cell.angle_beta   90.00
_cell.angle_gamma   90.00
#
_symmetry.space_group_name_H-M   'P 1'
#
loop_
_entity.id
_entity.type
_entity.pdbx_description
1 polymer ?
#
loop_
_entity_poly.entity_id
_entity_poly.type
_entity_poly.pdbx_seq_one_letter_code
_entity_poly.pdbx_strand_id
1 'polypeptide(L)'
;MKRVTFQRDTDSKDAGGTEENSMPVNNNKLGKTVRYYREHQGMTQEGLARDSHITKDYVIKLEGGKRMPSLDTFVDIANALQVSADELLSESIERKQTEFNPKILELLVECTETEEKILLRSFKEYRRILEEFGI
;
A
#
# COMPACT_ATOMS: atom_id res chain seq x y z
N MET A 1 -11.56 2.37 24.58
CA MET A 1 -10.98 1.90 23.33
C MET A 1 -12.04 1.11 22.57
N LYS A 2 -12.66 1.72 21.60
CA LYS A 2 -13.61 0.99 20.73
C LYS A 2 -12.81 0.10 19.78
N ARG A 3 -12.89 -1.21 19.98
CA ARG A 3 -12.44 -2.17 18.98
C ARG A 3 -13.30 -1.96 17.74
N VAL A 4 -12.69 -1.54 16.66
CA VAL A 4 -13.31 -1.62 15.35
C VAL A 4 -13.31 -3.10 14.98
N THR A 5 -14.43 -3.77 15.20
CA THR A 5 -14.63 -5.12 14.69
C THR A 5 -14.88 -4.99 13.20
N PHE A 6 -13.93 -5.49 12.40
CA PHE A 6 -14.14 -5.67 10.97
C PHE A 6 -15.15 -6.81 10.81
N GLN A 7 -16.43 -6.48 10.65
CA GLN A 7 -17.38 -7.42 10.10
C GLN A 7 -17.23 -7.38 8.58
N ARG A 8 -16.75 -8.46 8.02
CA ARG A 8 -17.00 -8.73 6.61
C ARG A 8 -18.48 -9.00 6.48
N ASP A 9 -19.22 -8.02 6.04
CA ASP A 9 -20.55 -8.28 5.51
C ASP A 9 -20.38 -9.04 4.21
N THR A 10 -20.57 -10.35 4.30
CA THR A 10 -20.72 -11.22 3.17
C THR A 10 -22.17 -11.16 2.70
N ASP A 11 -22.60 -10.00 2.24
CA ASP A 11 -23.81 -9.88 1.43
C ASP A 11 -23.41 -9.51 0.00
N SER A 12 -22.91 -10.52 -0.70
CA SER A 12 -22.89 -10.52 -2.14
C SER A 12 -24.26 -10.92 -2.62
N LYS A 13 -25.14 -9.97 -2.87
CA LYS A 13 -26.28 -10.20 -3.75
C LYS A 13 -25.91 -9.75 -5.14
N ASP A 14 -25.82 -10.76 -5.99
CA ASP A 14 -25.87 -10.74 -7.43
C ASP A 14 -26.56 -9.52 -8.03
N ALA A 15 -25.78 -8.72 -8.73
CA ALA A 15 -26.29 -7.99 -9.87
C ALA A 15 -25.51 -8.54 -11.09
N GLY A 16 -26.20 -9.24 -11.96
CA GLY A 16 -25.65 -9.71 -13.22
C GLY A 16 -25.11 -8.56 -14.03
N GLY A 17 -23.85 -8.56 -14.24
CA GLY A 17 -23.11 -7.65 -15.09
C GLY A 17 -21.68 -8.18 -15.11
N THR A 18 -21.22 -8.52 -16.30
CA THR A 18 -19.87 -8.90 -16.68
C THR A 18 -18.89 -9.02 -15.52
N GLU A 19 -18.45 -10.24 -15.26
CA GLU A 19 -17.42 -10.59 -14.29
C GLU A 19 -16.11 -9.84 -14.60
N GLU A 20 -16.08 -8.54 -14.37
CA GLU A 20 -14.84 -7.81 -14.22
C GLU A 20 -14.31 -8.09 -12.82
N ASN A 21 -13.57 -9.18 -12.76
CA ASN A 21 -12.56 -9.45 -11.75
C ASN A 21 -13.01 -9.15 -10.31
N SER A 22 -13.78 -10.06 -9.71
CA SER A 22 -14.17 -10.00 -8.30
C SER A 22 -13.01 -10.17 -7.31
N MET A 23 -11.77 -10.18 -7.79
CA MET A 23 -10.58 -10.25 -6.95
C MET A 23 -10.20 -8.88 -6.42
N PRO A 24 -9.90 -8.75 -5.11
CA PRO A 24 -9.49 -7.48 -4.51
C PRO A 24 -8.23 -6.89 -5.16
N VAL A 25 -7.32 -7.72 -5.65
CA VAL A 25 -6.12 -7.28 -6.37
C VAL A 25 -6.34 -7.39 -7.86
N ASN A 26 -6.27 -6.26 -8.53
CA ASN A 26 -6.38 -6.20 -9.99
C ASN A 26 -5.00 -6.37 -10.63
N ASN A 27 -4.85 -7.45 -11.42
CA ASN A 27 -3.58 -7.79 -12.08
C ASN A 27 -3.08 -6.66 -13.00
N ASN A 28 -3.98 -5.99 -13.69
CA ASN A 28 -3.61 -4.89 -14.59
C ASN A 28 -3.05 -3.69 -13.81
N LYS A 29 -3.68 -3.35 -12.70
CA LYS A 29 -3.22 -2.27 -11.83
C LYS A 29 -1.87 -2.60 -11.19
N LEU A 30 -1.73 -3.80 -10.65
CA LEU A 30 -0.48 -4.27 -10.07
C LEU A 30 0.66 -4.26 -11.10
N GLY A 31 0.41 -4.81 -12.29
CA GLY A 31 1.38 -4.87 -13.37
C GLY A 31 1.87 -3.48 -13.81
N LYS A 32 0.95 -2.53 -13.93
CA LYS A 32 1.28 -1.13 -14.25
C LYS A 32 2.10 -0.46 -13.15
N THR A 33 1.78 -0.72 -11.89
CA THR A 33 2.51 -0.17 -10.75
C THR A 33 3.93 -0.73 -10.67
N VAL A 34 4.09 -2.03 -10.87
CA VAL A 34 5.42 -2.69 -10.93
C VAL A 34 6.26 -2.07 -12.06
N ARG A 35 5.68 -1.95 -13.25
CA ARG A 35 6.36 -1.32 -14.40
C ARG A 35 6.75 0.13 -14.10
N TYR A 36 5.87 0.90 -13.50
CA TYR A 36 6.13 2.30 -13.13
C TYR A 36 7.36 2.42 -12.24
N TYR A 37 7.42 1.68 -11.14
CA TYR A 37 8.57 1.73 -10.24
C TYR A 37 9.85 1.20 -10.88
N ARG A 38 9.76 0.13 -11.67
CA ARG A 38 10.91 -0.39 -12.42
C ARG A 38 11.51 0.66 -13.36
N GLU A 39 10.69 1.31 -14.17
CA GLU A 39 11.12 2.33 -15.13
C GLU A 39 11.68 3.57 -14.42
N HIS A 40 11.07 4.00 -13.31
CA HIS A 40 11.54 5.14 -12.53
C HIS A 40 12.92 4.90 -11.88
N GLN A 41 13.24 3.66 -11.61
CA GLN A 41 14.57 3.29 -11.12
C GLN A 41 15.58 2.97 -12.23
N GLY A 42 15.19 3.14 -13.48
CA GLY A 42 16.05 2.83 -14.63
C GLY A 42 16.37 1.34 -14.79
N MET A 43 15.55 0.47 -14.20
CA MET A 43 15.75 -0.97 -14.20
C MET A 43 15.14 -1.62 -15.44
N THR A 44 15.86 -2.57 -16.06
CA THR A 44 15.34 -3.38 -17.16
C THR A 44 14.45 -4.51 -16.64
N GLN A 45 13.63 -5.09 -17.53
CA GLN A 45 12.85 -6.27 -17.21
C GLN A 45 13.75 -7.46 -16.81
N GLU A 46 14.90 -7.63 -17.49
CA GLU A 46 15.88 -8.63 -17.09
C GLU A 46 16.47 -8.34 -15.72
N GLY A 47 16.76 -7.09 -15.39
CA GLY A 47 17.28 -6.66 -14.10
C GLY A 47 16.29 -6.99 -12.98
N LEU A 48 15.03 -6.64 -13.13
CA LEU A 48 13.99 -6.99 -12.19
C LEU A 48 13.82 -8.51 -12.04
N ALA A 49 13.82 -9.25 -13.14
CA ALA A 49 13.72 -10.71 -13.12
C ALA A 49 14.86 -11.36 -12.31
N ARG A 50 16.08 -10.92 -12.56
CA ARG A 50 17.26 -11.40 -11.83
C ARG A 50 17.17 -11.11 -10.33
N ASP A 51 16.87 -9.87 -9.98
CA ASP A 51 16.87 -9.42 -8.58
C ASP A 51 15.65 -9.98 -7.79
N SER A 52 14.59 -10.38 -8.48
CA SER A 52 13.40 -11.03 -7.90
C SER A 52 13.41 -12.55 -8.04
N HIS A 53 14.47 -13.16 -8.55
CA HIS A 53 14.60 -14.62 -8.74
C HIS A 53 13.49 -15.23 -9.60
N ILE A 54 13.01 -14.51 -10.60
CA ILE A 54 12.00 -14.94 -11.58
C ILE A 54 12.53 -14.80 -13.01
N THR A 55 11.79 -15.33 -13.97
CA THR A 55 12.17 -15.21 -15.38
C THR A 55 11.71 -13.86 -15.97
N LYS A 56 12.40 -13.42 -17.03
CA LYS A 56 11.98 -12.25 -17.81
C LYS A 56 10.56 -12.40 -18.34
N ASP A 57 10.22 -13.58 -18.86
CA ASP A 57 8.86 -13.89 -19.32
C ASP A 57 7.81 -13.69 -18.23
N TYR A 58 8.14 -14.06 -17.00
CA TYR A 58 7.30 -13.81 -15.84
C TYR A 58 7.07 -12.31 -15.63
N VAL A 59 8.12 -11.50 -15.67
CA VAL A 59 8.02 -10.02 -15.55
C VAL A 59 7.14 -9.44 -16.64
N ILE A 60 7.32 -9.88 -17.88
CA ILE A 60 6.51 -9.42 -19.04
C ILE A 60 5.02 -9.73 -18.79
N LYS A 61 4.70 -10.94 -18.35
CA LYS A 61 3.32 -11.34 -18.07
C LYS A 61 2.74 -10.61 -16.88
N LEU A 62 3.53 -10.39 -15.83
CA LEU A 62 3.13 -9.63 -14.65
C LEU A 62 2.80 -8.17 -15.02
N GLU A 63 3.70 -7.48 -15.70
CA GLU A 63 3.50 -6.10 -16.14
C GLU A 63 2.34 -5.95 -17.14
N GLY A 64 2.08 -6.98 -17.94
CA GLY A 64 0.94 -7.05 -18.87
C GLY A 64 -0.38 -7.42 -18.20
N GLY A 65 -0.42 -7.63 -16.90
CA GLY A 65 -1.64 -8.00 -16.17
C GLY A 65 -2.11 -9.44 -16.41
N LYS A 66 -1.26 -10.30 -16.96
CA LYS A 66 -1.60 -11.69 -17.31
C LYS A 66 -1.21 -12.71 -16.22
N ARG A 67 -0.51 -12.27 -15.21
CA ARG A 67 -0.05 -13.14 -14.13
C ARG A 67 -0.13 -12.46 -12.77
N MET A 68 -0.67 -13.19 -11.80
CA MET A 68 -0.65 -12.80 -10.39
C MET A 68 0.55 -13.46 -9.71
N PRO A 69 1.42 -12.71 -9.04
CA PRO A 69 2.51 -13.31 -8.28
C PRO A 69 1.99 -14.01 -7.04
N SER A 70 2.70 -15.06 -6.60
CA SER A 70 2.57 -15.58 -5.25
C SER A 70 3.01 -14.51 -4.25
N LEU A 71 2.63 -14.66 -2.98
CA LEU A 71 3.03 -13.72 -1.94
C LEU A 71 4.57 -13.64 -1.82
N ASP A 72 5.26 -14.77 -1.89
CA ASP A 72 6.72 -14.81 -1.84
C ASP A 72 7.35 -14.02 -3.00
N THR A 73 6.88 -14.28 -4.22
CA THR A 73 7.34 -13.54 -5.40
C THR A 73 7.02 -12.05 -5.32
N PHE A 74 5.85 -11.70 -4.79
CA PHE A 74 5.47 -10.31 -4.56
C PHE A 74 6.43 -9.60 -3.60
N VAL A 75 6.82 -10.25 -2.51
CA VAL A 75 7.81 -9.72 -1.56
C VAL A 75 9.19 -9.56 -2.21
N ASP A 76 9.63 -10.52 -3.01
CA ASP A 76 10.89 -10.43 -3.76
C ASP A 76 10.88 -9.25 -4.73
N ILE A 77 9.77 -9.02 -5.43
CA ILE A 77 9.61 -7.87 -6.33
C ILE A 77 9.64 -6.55 -5.54
N ALA A 78 8.94 -6.47 -4.43
CA ALA A 78 8.95 -5.28 -3.58
C ALA A 78 10.35 -4.94 -3.09
N ASN A 79 11.09 -5.94 -2.64
CA ASN A 79 12.49 -5.79 -2.22
C ASN A 79 13.41 -5.38 -3.36
N ALA A 80 13.26 -5.98 -4.55
CA ALA A 80 14.05 -5.62 -5.73
C ALA A 80 13.80 -4.19 -6.19
N LEU A 81 12.55 -3.73 -6.12
CA LEU A 81 12.16 -2.36 -6.45
C LEU A 81 12.40 -1.37 -5.32
N GLN A 82 12.75 -1.83 -4.12
CA GLN A 82 12.92 -1.00 -2.91
C GLN A 82 11.66 -0.16 -2.60
N VAL A 83 10.51 -0.75 -2.77
CA VAL A 83 9.21 -0.14 -2.47
C VAL A 83 8.46 -0.96 -1.43
N SER A 84 7.54 -0.33 -0.72
CA SER A 84 6.69 -1.03 0.23
C SER A 84 5.58 -1.83 -0.48
N ALA A 85 5.04 -2.84 0.20
CA ALA A 85 3.85 -3.55 -0.27
C ALA A 85 2.66 -2.61 -0.46
N ASP A 86 2.51 -1.60 0.40
CA ASP A 86 1.46 -0.57 0.30
C ASP A 86 1.59 0.24 -1.00
N GLU A 87 2.79 0.59 -1.41
CA GLU A 87 3.04 1.31 -2.66
C GLU A 87 2.66 0.45 -3.88
N LEU A 88 3.02 -0.83 -3.88
CA LEU A 88 2.67 -1.74 -4.97
C LEU A 88 1.17 -2.01 -5.06
N LEU A 89 0.46 -2.03 -3.94
CA LEU A 89 -0.97 -2.31 -3.86
C LEU A 89 -1.84 -1.04 -3.78
N SER A 90 -1.25 0.14 -3.88
CA SER A 90 -1.94 1.42 -3.70
C SER A 90 -3.18 1.59 -4.57
N GLU A 91 -3.13 1.11 -5.82
CA GLU A 91 -4.24 1.15 -6.76
C GLU A 91 -5.35 0.11 -6.47
N SER A 92 -5.05 -0.89 -5.65
CA SER A 92 -5.97 -1.99 -5.32
C SER A 92 -6.57 -1.87 -3.93
N ILE A 93 -5.93 -1.12 -3.05
CA ILE A 93 -6.40 -0.93 -1.67
C ILE A 93 -7.32 0.28 -1.61
N GLU A 94 -8.59 0.04 -1.34
CA GLU A 94 -9.56 1.09 -1.04
C GLU A 94 -9.36 1.57 0.40
N ARG A 95 -8.32 2.35 0.63
CA ARG A 95 -8.21 3.10 1.88
C ARG A 95 -8.94 4.43 1.70
N LYS A 96 -9.84 4.72 2.62
CA LYS A 96 -10.10 6.12 2.96
C LYS A 96 -8.82 6.64 3.59
N GLN A 97 -7.98 7.26 2.79
CA GLN A 97 -6.82 7.95 3.31
C GLN A 97 -7.34 8.98 4.31
N THR A 98 -6.91 8.82 5.55
CA THR A 98 -6.91 9.95 6.45
C THR A 98 -5.90 10.91 5.83
N GLU A 99 -6.39 11.94 5.18
CA GLU A 99 -5.54 12.98 4.61
C GLU A 99 -4.83 13.66 5.78
N PHE A 100 -3.62 13.19 6.07
CA PHE A 100 -2.75 13.93 6.98
C PHE A 100 -2.43 15.27 6.34
N ASN A 101 -2.69 16.33 7.07
CA ASN A 101 -2.30 17.66 6.63
C ASN A 101 -0.79 17.65 6.34
N PRO A 102 -0.35 17.97 5.11
CA PRO A 102 1.06 17.93 4.73
C PRO A 102 1.95 18.77 5.66
N LYS A 103 1.42 19.86 6.20
CA LYS A 103 2.13 20.72 7.17
C LYS A 103 2.50 19.99 8.47
N ILE A 104 1.70 19.01 8.90
CA ILE A 104 2.01 18.19 10.08
C ILE A 104 3.21 17.29 9.77
N LEU A 105 3.24 16.69 8.58
CA LEU A 105 4.36 15.84 8.17
C LEU A 105 5.66 16.64 8.04
N GLU A 106 5.62 17.83 7.46
CA GLU A 106 6.78 18.73 7.38
C GLU A 106 7.35 19.05 8.77
N LEU A 107 6.48 19.39 9.72
CA LEU A 107 6.89 19.67 11.10
C LEU A 107 7.52 18.44 11.79
N LEU A 108 7.01 17.23 11.53
CA LEU A 108 7.55 16.00 12.11
C LEU A 108 8.90 15.62 11.52
N VAL A 109 9.13 15.85 10.23
CA VAL A 109 10.40 15.55 9.55
C VAL A 109 11.55 16.44 10.09
N GLU A 110 11.25 17.66 10.48
CA GLU A 110 12.23 18.60 11.03
C GLU A 110 12.51 18.40 12.53
N CYS A 111 11.72 17.56 13.21
CA CYS A 111 11.85 17.32 14.63
C CYS A 111 13.05 16.43 14.96
N THR A 112 13.77 16.79 16.02
CA THR A 112 14.73 15.89 16.67
C THR A 112 14.00 14.76 17.41
N GLU A 113 14.68 13.65 17.71
CA GLU A 113 14.11 12.52 18.46
C GLU A 113 13.50 12.94 19.82
N THR A 114 14.12 13.92 20.47
CA THR A 114 13.63 14.45 21.76
C THR A 114 12.35 15.26 21.58
N GLU A 115 12.29 16.10 20.56
CA GLU A 115 11.08 16.87 20.22
C GLU A 115 9.92 15.96 19.81
N GLU A 116 10.18 14.91 19.04
CA GLU A 116 9.18 13.92 18.68
C GLU A 116 8.56 13.25 19.91
N LYS A 117 9.39 12.85 20.89
CA LYS A 117 8.90 12.26 22.15
C LYS A 117 8.03 13.22 22.94
N ILE A 118 8.41 14.50 23.00
CA ILE A 118 7.63 15.54 23.69
C ILE A 118 6.29 15.75 22.97
N LEU A 119 6.30 15.86 21.64
CA LEU A 119 5.09 16.03 20.83
C LEU A 119 4.13 14.87 20.99
N LEU A 120 4.62 13.64 20.90
CA LEU A 120 3.79 12.43 21.11
C LEU A 120 3.13 12.41 22.49
N ARG A 121 3.87 12.78 23.54
CA ARG A 121 3.33 12.87 24.90
C ARG A 121 2.26 13.94 25.00
N SER A 122 2.50 15.11 24.41
CA SER A 122 1.55 16.22 24.37
C SER A 122 0.27 15.86 23.64
N PHE A 123 0.37 15.22 22.47
CA PHE A 123 -0.81 14.75 21.73
C PHE A 123 -1.65 13.74 22.49
N LYS A 124 -1.02 12.81 23.20
CA LYS A 124 -1.74 11.85 24.04
C LYS A 124 -2.52 12.54 25.15
N GLU A 125 -1.93 13.56 25.78
CA GLU A 125 -2.57 14.33 26.82
C GLU A 125 -3.72 15.19 26.28
N TYR A 126 -3.53 15.87 25.16
CA TYR A 126 -4.62 16.63 24.50
C TYR A 126 -5.77 15.72 24.11
N ARG A 127 -5.49 14.55 23.56
CA ARG A 127 -6.53 13.60 23.20
C ARG A 127 -7.34 13.16 24.43
N ARG A 128 -6.68 12.88 25.55
CA ARG A 128 -7.33 12.53 26.80
C ARG A 128 -8.27 13.65 27.28
N ILE A 129 -7.81 14.90 27.21
CA ILE A 129 -8.61 16.07 27.59
C ILE A 129 -9.86 16.19 26.69
N LEU A 130 -9.70 16.03 25.39
CA LEU A 130 -10.83 16.08 24.43
C LEU A 130 -11.87 14.98 24.73
N GLU A 131 -11.41 13.78 25.07
CA GLU A 131 -12.28 12.66 25.45
C GLU A 131 -13.06 12.96 26.76
N GLU A 132 -12.43 13.60 27.76
CA GLU A 132 -13.09 14.01 29.00
C GLU A 132 -14.17 15.06 28.78
N PHE A 133 -13.98 15.97 27.82
CA PHE A 133 -14.95 17.01 27.48
C PHE A 133 -15.98 16.58 26.43
N GLY A 134 -15.92 15.35 25.94
CA GLY A 134 -16.87 14.80 24.97
C GLY A 134 -16.82 15.46 23.58
N ILE A 135 -15.65 15.97 23.24
CA ILE A 135 -15.42 16.62 21.94
C ILE A 135 -14.89 15.60 20.93
#